data_5a4662c4c32c43fc629054fbd44e5caa
#
_entry.id   5a4662c4c32c43fc629054fbd44e5caa
#
_cell.length_a   1.000
_cell.length_b   1.000
_cell.length_c   1.000
_cell.angle_alpha   90.00
_cell.angle_beta   90.00
_cell.angle_gamma   90.00
#
_symmetry.space_group_name_H-M   'P 1'
#
loop_
_entity.id
_entity.type
_entity.pdbx_description
1 polymer ?
#
loop_
_entity_poly.entity_id
_entity_poly.type
_entity_poly.pdbx_seq_one_letter_code
_entity_poly.pdbx_strand_id
1 'polypeptide(L)'
;EAFNDYSNGSLSIIYHDLSNIHPFYLTWKCRELLKEQKDMYDIFIYTEDDMLIPYNAIKYWLKYNRQLIDHNYNLGFLRIEVENNNEYVTDLPRKKFNSRLLLDEEHYCINNINPYCAIWIYNKDEFNNFVHSKYYDIKNIPGYEIRERSAIGLHGASNYWYKGTLIPIINNKLISDCRIYHMPNNYVINKRNHWATILFDDSLQL
;
A
#
# COMPACT_ATOMS: atom_id res chain seq x y z
N GLU A 1 10.97 22.01 13.56
CA GLU A 1 12.45 22.21 13.48
C GLU A 1 13.20 20.96 12.96
N ALA A 2 12.64 19.74 13.07
CA ALA A 2 13.32 18.50 12.67
C ALA A 2 13.28 18.19 11.14
N PHE A 3 12.54 18.95 10.35
CA PHE A 3 12.32 18.63 8.93
C PHE A 3 13.11 19.50 7.94
N ASN A 4 13.92 20.45 8.43
CA ASN A 4 14.63 21.39 7.56
C ASN A 4 15.86 20.79 6.84
N ASP A 5 16.33 19.60 7.21
CA ASP A 5 17.56 19.01 6.70
C ASP A 5 17.40 18.02 5.53
N TYR A 6 16.17 17.73 5.10
CA TYR A 6 15.93 16.74 4.02
C TYR A 6 15.72 17.36 2.63
N SER A 7 16.10 18.58 2.41
CA SER A 7 15.65 19.39 1.28
C SER A 7 16.59 19.43 0.08
N ASN A 8 16.71 18.33 -0.63
CA ASN A 8 16.88 18.44 -2.10
C ASN A 8 15.50 18.41 -2.83
N GLY A 9 14.40 18.35 -2.11
CA GLY A 9 13.02 18.46 -2.57
C GLY A 9 12.27 19.55 -1.81
N SER A 10 11.16 20.04 -2.32
CA SER A 10 10.30 20.98 -1.60
C SER A 10 9.45 20.21 -0.58
N LEU A 11 9.75 20.36 0.70
CA LEU A 11 8.87 19.91 1.79
C LEU A 11 7.88 21.05 2.12
N SER A 12 6.59 20.75 2.03
CA SER A 12 5.53 21.65 2.48
C SER A 12 4.79 21.04 3.66
N ILE A 13 4.70 21.77 4.76
CA ILE A 13 3.91 21.37 5.93
C ILE A 13 2.58 22.11 5.88
N ILE A 14 1.47 21.35 5.85
CA ILE A 14 0.13 21.90 5.76
C ILE A 14 -0.60 21.61 7.06
N TYR A 15 -1.06 22.67 7.72
CA TYR A 15 -1.84 22.57 8.95
C TYR A 15 -3.32 22.56 8.63
N HIS A 16 -4.06 21.66 9.27
CA HIS A 16 -5.51 21.56 9.16
C HIS A 16 -6.18 21.79 10.51
N ASP A 17 -7.17 22.65 10.56
CA ASP A 17 -8.02 22.80 11.73
C ASP A 17 -9.04 21.65 11.78
N LEU A 18 -8.97 20.83 12.83
CA LEU A 18 -9.85 19.70 13.08
C LEU A 18 -10.69 19.90 14.35
N SER A 19 -10.83 21.15 14.86
CA SER A 19 -11.50 21.45 16.13
C SER A 19 -12.95 20.95 16.19
N ASN A 20 -13.61 20.81 15.04
CA ASN A 20 -15.02 20.42 14.92
C ASN A 20 -15.24 19.00 14.37
N ILE A 21 -14.16 18.21 14.13
CA ILE A 21 -14.26 16.87 13.57
C ILE A 21 -13.29 15.92 14.29
N HIS A 22 -13.53 14.61 14.16
CA HIS A 22 -12.66 13.62 14.78
C HIS A 22 -11.23 13.73 14.24
N PRO A 23 -10.16 13.71 15.08
CA PRO A 23 -8.78 13.91 14.66
C PRO A 23 -8.31 12.94 13.56
N PHE A 24 -8.85 11.74 13.50
CA PHE A 24 -8.51 10.76 12.47
C PHE A 24 -8.90 11.18 11.04
N TYR A 25 -9.71 12.21 10.88
CA TYR A 25 -9.97 12.81 9.55
C TYR A 25 -8.77 13.56 8.99
N LEU A 26 -7.70 13.81 9.76
CA LEU A 26 -6.47 14.39 9.22
C LEU A 26 -5.93 13.60 8.03
N THR A 27 -5.96 12.27 8.11
CA THR A 27 -5.50 11.39 7.02
C THR A 27 -6.28 11.57 5.71
N TRP A 28 -7.52 12.09 5.79
CA TRP A 28 -8.35 12.39 4.63
C TRP A 28 -8.08 13.74 3.99
N LYS A 29 -7.48 14.67 4.74
CA LYS A 29 -7.16 16.00 4.23
C LYS A 29 -6.13 15.99 3.12
N CYS A 30 -5.22 15.02 3.13
CA CYS A 30 -4.28 14.82 2.03
C CYS A 30 -4.99 14.51 0.69
N ARG A 31 -6.13 13.83 0.70
CA ARG A 31 -6.88 13.51 -0.52
C ARG A 31 -7.43 14.77 -1.19
N GLU A 32 -7.93 15.72 -0.41
CA GLU A 32 -8.39 17.01 -0.93
C GLU A 32 -7.26 17.72 -1.66
N LEU A 33 -6.10 17.83 -1.01
CA LEU A 33 -4.91 18.45 -1.57
C LEU A 33 -4.39 17.74 -2.83
N LEU A 34 -4.26 16.41 -2.76
CA LEU A 34 -3.80 15.61 -3.91
C LEU A 34 -4.75 15.78 -5.11
N LYS A 35 -6.07 15.86 -4.87
CA LYS A 35 -7.07 16.11 -5.92
C LYS A 35 -6.90 17.48 -6.55
N GLU A 36 -6.65 18.51 -5.76
CA GLU A 36 -6.39 19.88 -6.26
C GLU A 36 -5.11 19.92 -7.12
N GLN A 37 -4.12 19.11 -6.77
CA GLN A 37 -2.82 19.05 -7.43
C GLN A 37 -2.72 17.96 -8.52
N LYS A 38 -3.80 17.30 -8.87
CA LYS A 38 -3.82 16.13 -9.79
C LYS A 38 -3.20 16.39 -11.17
N ASP A 39 -3.19 17.64 -11.62
CA ASP A 39 -2.63 18.05 -12.91
C ASP A 39 -1.17 18.55 -12.81
N MET A 40 -0.64 18.68 -11.59
CA MET A 40 0.67 19.27 -11.32
C MET A 40 1.81 18.25 -11.24
N TYR A 41 1.50 16.97 -11.01
CA TYR A 41 2.49 15.91 -10.81
C TYR A 41 2.18 14.68 -11.65
N ASP A 42 3.21 13.86 -11.91
CA ASP A 42 3.10 12.62 -12.69
C ASP A 42 2.91 11.38 -11.82
N ILE A 43 3.31 11.45 -10.53
CA ILE A 43 3.21 10.35 -9.57
C ILE A 43 2.64 10.88 -8.26
N PHE A 44 1.70 10.15 -7.71
CA PHE A 44 1.04 10.44 -6.42
C PHE A 44 1.26 9.29 -5.47
N ILE A 45 1.73 9.60 -4.27
CA ILE A 45 1.98 8.62 -3.22
C ILE A 45 1.22 9.04 -1.96
N TYR A 46 0.41 8.15 -1.43
CA TYR A 46 -0.09 8.21 -0.08
C TYR A 46 0.67 7.20 0.77
N THR A 47 1.04 7.58 1.97
CA THR A 47 1.61 6.67 2.97
C THR A 47 1.20 7.11 4.36
N GLU A 48 1.04 6.15 5.28
CA GLU A 48 0.93 6.43 6.70
C GLU A 48 2.30 6.85 7.24
N ASP A 49 2.34 7.63 8.32
CA ASP A 49 3.53 8.27 8.88
C ASP A 49 4.48 7.29 9.60
N ASP A 50 4.01 6.07 9.87
CA ASP A 50 4.76 5.00 10.50
C ASP A 50 5.29 3.94 9.50
N MET A 51 5.24 4.25 8.21
CA MET A 51 5.72 3.39 7.13
C MET A 51 7.08 3.81 6.59
N LEU A 52 7.99 2.87 6.44
CA LEU A 52 9.24 3.05 5.69
C LEU A 52 9.09 2.41 4.30
N ILE A 53 9.23 3.23 3.26
CA ILE A 53 9.25 2.80 1.86
C ILE A 53 10.72 2.78 1.38
N PRO A 54 11.35 1.62 1.22
CA PRO A 54 12.71 1.54 0.70
C PRO A 54 12.80 2.07 -0.73
N TYR A 55 13.94 2.63 -1.10
CA TYR A 55 14.17 3.09 -2.47
C TYR A 55 13.96 1.98 -3.52
N ASN A 56 14.30 0.74 -3.19
CA ASN A 56 14.06 -0.41 -4.07
C ASN A 56 12.56 -0.66 -4.30
N ALA A 57 11.70 -0.38 -3.34
CA ALA A 57 10.25 -0.49 -3.52
C ALA A 57 9.72 0.56 -4.54
N ILE A 58 10.31 1.74 -4.59
CA ILE A 58 9.99 2.74 -5.63
C ILE A 58 10.48 2.26 -7.01
N LYS A 59 11.72 1.73 -7.11
CA LYS A 59 12.23 1.15 -8.37
C LYS A 59 11.39 -0.04 -8.85
N TYR A 60 10.95 -0.88 -7.92
CA TYR A 60 10.03 -1.97 -8.18
C TYR A 60 8.72 -1.46 -8.80
N TRP A 61 8.12 -0.43 -8.20
CA TRP A 61 6.90 0.17 -8.74
C TRP A 61 7.13 0.73 -10.15
N LEU A 62 8.19 1.51 -10.35
CA LEU A 62 8.53 2.08 -11.67
C LEU A 62 8.73 0.99 -12.75
N LYS A 63 9.26 -0.17 -12.38
CA LYS A 63 9.52 -1.27 -13.31
C LYS A 63 8.26 -2.01 -13.73
N TYR A 64 7.38 -2.35 -12.78
CA TYR A 64 6.29 -3.31 -13.02
C TYR A 64 4.91 -2.67 -13.17
N ASN A 65 4.71 -1.44 -12.67
CA ASN A 65 3.38 -0.87 -12.59
C ASN A 65 2.74 -0.65 -13.96
N ARG A 66 3.50 -0.17 -14.95
CA ARG A 66 2.95 0.16 -16.27
C ARG A 66 2.29 -1.05 -16.94
N GLN A 67 2.97 -2.18 -16.97
CA GLN A 67 2.46 -3.41 -17.54
C GLN A 67 1.14 -3.85 -16.86
N LEU A 68 1.09 -3.76 -15.54
CA LEU A 68 -0.09 -4.17 -14.78
C LEU A 68 -1.28 -3.24 -14.97
N ILE A 69 -1.06 -1.94 -15.13
CA ILE A 69 -2.13 -0.97 -15.44
C ILE A 69 -2.80 -1.32 -16.76
N ASP A 70 -2.04 -1.64 -17.81
CA ASP A 70 -2.55 -1.99 -19.13
C ASP A 70 -3.48 -3.22 -19.09
N HIS A 71 -3.26 -4.11 -18.11
CA HIS A 71 -4.10 -5.29 -17.85
C HIS A 71 -5.14 -5.09 -16.72
N ASN A 72 -5.31 -3.86 -16.24
CA ASN A 72 -6.23 -3.51 -15.17
C ASN A 72 -5.93 -4.18 -13.80
N TYR A 73 -4.64 -4.34 -13.48
CA TYR A 73 -4.19 -4.81 -12.17
C TYR A 73 -3.42 -3.72 -11.41
N ASN A 74 -3.40 -3.83 -10.09
CA ASN A 74 -2.47 -3.08 -9.23
C ASN A 74 -1.20 -3.88 -9.00
N LEU A 75 -0.08 -3.18 -8.87
CA LEU A 75 1.13 -3.75 -8.32
C LEU A 75 1.03 -3.82 -6.80
N GLY A 76 1.24 -5.02 -6.24
CA GLY A 76 1.12 -5.26 -4.81
C GLY A 76 2.40 -4.96 -4.04
N PHE A 77 2.22 -4.42 -2.84
CA PHE A 77 3.25 -4.34 -1.81
C PHE A 77 2.86 -5.24 -0.64
N LEU A 78 3.85 -5.67 0.13
CA LEU A 78 3.64 -6.40 1.37
C LEU A 78 4.20 -5.59 2.53
N ARG A 79 3.34 -5.31 3.50
CA ARG A 79 3.71 -4.65 4.73
C ARG A 79 4.40 -5.64 5.65
N ILE A 80 5.62 -5.30 6.07
CA ILE A 80 6.53 -6.16 6.83
C ILE A 80 6.73 -5.59 8.23
N GLU A 81 6.73 -6.45 9.21
CA GLU A 81 7.26 -6.20 10.55
C GLU A 81 8.41 -7.13 10.85
N VAL A 82 9.35 -6.68 11.68
CA VAL A 82 10.59 -7.40 11.98
C VAL A 82 10.68 -7.75 13.47
N GLU A 83 10.90 -9.02 13.77
CA GLU A 83 11.21 -9.52 15.10
C GLU A 83 12.36 -10.52 15.03
N ASN A 84 13.42 -10.32 15.85
CA ASN A 84 14.59 -11.20 15.91
C ASN A 84 15.22 -11.51 14.53
N ASN A 85 15.37 -10.49 13.69
CA ASN A 85 15.86 -10.58 12.30
C ASN A 85 14.97 -11.40 11.35
N ASN A 86 13.76 -11.77 11.76
CA ASN A 86 12.79 -12.41 10.90
C ASN A 86 11.78 -11.37 10.38
N GLU A 87 11.45 -11.45 9.11
CA GLU A 87 10.50 -10.58 8.45
C GLU A 87 9.14 -11.28 8.33
N TYR A 88 8.10 -10.68 8.90
CA TYR A 88 6.74 -11.21 8.91
C TYR A 88 5.84 -10.35 8.04
N VAL A 89 5.01 -10.98 7.22
CA VAL A 89 3.97 -10.27 6.45
C VAL A 89 2.83 -9.91 7.39
N THR A 90 2.65 -8.61 7.62
CA THR A 90 1.68 -8.09 8.62
C THR A 90 0.24 -8.46 8.27
N ASP A 91 -0.13 -8.34 7.00
CA ASP A 91 -1.53 -8.40 6.58
C ASP A 91 -2.01 -9.79 6.11
N LEU A 92 -1.23 -10.84 6.37
CA LEU A 92 -1.62 -12.22 6.09
C LEU A 92 -2.15 -12.93 7.36
N PRO A 93 -3.47 -13.18 7.47
CA PRO A 93 -4.05 -13.83 8.64
C PRO A 93 -3.87 -15.36 8.57
N ARG A 94 -2.72 -15.89 8.93
CA ARG A 94 -2.38 -17.33 8.92
C ARG A 94 -2.62 -18.04 7.59
N LYS A 95 -2.62 -17.29 6.49
CA LYS A 95 -2.82 -17.83 5.14
C LYS A 95 -1.64 -17.46 4.26
N LYS A 96 -1.23 -18.40 3.42
CA LYS A 96 -0.20 -18.18 2.39
C LYS A 96 -0.86 -17.91 1.05
N PHE A 97 -0.17 -17.19 0.19
CA PHE A 97 -0.61 -17.03 -1.19
C PHE A 97 -0.51 -18.37 -1.93
N ASN A 98 -1.58 -18.74 -2.62
CA ASN A 98 -1.68 -20.01 -3.35
C ASN A 98 -2.21 -19.84 -4.78
N SER A 99 -2.38 -18.62 -5.22
CA SER A 99 -2.94 -18.31 -6.56
C SER A 99 -1.89 -17.62 -7.40
N ARG A 100 -1.73 -18.07 -8.64
CA ARG A 100 -0.77 -17.55 -9.60
C ARG A 100 -1.44 -17.16 -10.90
N LEU A 101 -0.83 -16.22 -11.60
CA LEU A 101 -1.21 -15.78 -12.92
C LEU A 101 0.05 -15.69 -13.78
N LEU A 102 -0.04 -16.16 -15.02
CA LEU A 102 0.94 -15.86 -16.06
C LEU A 102 0.39 -14.70 -16.89
N LEU A 103 1.16 -13.62 -16.98
CA LEU A 103 0.82 -12.41 -17.70
C LEU A 103 2.06 -11.95 -18.49
N ASP A 104 1.95 -11.83 -19.81
CA ASP A 104 3.05 -11.43 -20.69
C ASP A 104 4.37 -12.18 -20.41
N GLU A 105 4.30 -13.51 -20.29
CA GLU A 105 5.43 -14.40 -19.96
C GLU A 105 6.02 -14.26 -18.55
N GLU A 106 5.51 -13.36 -17.72
CA GLU A 106 5.92 -13.21 -16.33
C GLU A 106 4.93 -13.87 -15.36
N HIS A 107 5.46 -14.49 -14.31
CA HIS A 107 4.65 -15.11 -13.26
C HIS A 107 4.35 -14.14 -12.13
N TYR A 108 3.10 -14.10 -11.71
CA TYR A 108 2.62 -13.27 -10.62
C TYR A 108 1.90 -14.10 -9.57
N CYS A 109 2.05 -13.69 -8.32
CA CYS A 109 1.19 -14.07 -7.22
C CYS A 109 -0.03 -13.16 -7.21
N ILE A 110 -1.22 -13.73 -7.05
CA ILE A 110 -2.46 -12.96 -6.85
C ILE A 110 -2.64 -12.75 -5.35
N ASN A 111 -2.59 -11.50 -4.89
CA ASN A 111 -2.96 -11.18 -3.51
C ASN A 111 -4.49 -11.12 -3.38
N ASN A 112 -5.10 -12.29 -3.19
CA ASN A 112 -6.53 -12.48 -2.95
C ASN A 112 -6.87 -12.72 -1.47
N ILE A 113 -5.95 -12.40 -0.56
CA ILE A 113 -6.14 -12.54 0.89
C ILE A 113 -6.42 -11.18 1.52
N ASN A 114 -5.43 -10.29 1.46
CA ASN A 114 -5.57 -8.92 1.93
C ASN A 114 -4.55 -8.02 1.21
N PRO A 115 -4.99 -7.24 0.20
CA PRO A 115 -4.10 -6.35 -0.53
C PRO A 115 -3.80 -5.04 0.19
N TYR A 116 -4.35 -4.82 1.39
CA TYR A 116 -4.03 -3.65 2.21
C TYR A 116 -2.54 -3.58 2.51
N CYS A 117 -1.95 -2.40 2.36
CA CYS A 117 -0.53 -2.19 2.62
C CYS A 117 -0.20 -0.80 3.20
N ALA A 118 -1.20 -0.05 3.67
CA ALA A 118 -1.04 1.29 4.27
C ALA A 118 -0.44 2.35 3.34
N ILE A 119 -0.29 2.04 2.06
CA ILE A 119 0.16 2.95 1.00
C ILE A 119 -0.64 2.74 -0.28
N TRP A 120 -0.61 3.73 -1.16
CA TRP A 120 -0.87 3.54 -2.58
C TRP A 120 0.03 4.48 -3.39
N ILE A 121 0.42 4.03 -4.60
CA ILE A 121 1.23 4.77 -5.54
C ILE A 121 0.54 4.69 -6.90
N TYR A 122 0.26 5.85 -7.50
CA TYR A 122 -0.41 5.94 -8.80
C TYR A 122 0.34 6.90 -9.72
N ASN A 123 0.36 6.59 -11.00
CA ASN A 123 0.67 7.57 -12.02
C ASN A 123 -0.53 8.54 -12.20
N LYS A 124 -0.34 9.59 -12.97
CA LYS A 124 -1.34 10.63 -13.20
C LYS A 124 -2.68 10.09 -13.72
N ASP A 125 -2.64 9.18 -14.67
CA ASP A 125 -3.86 8.64 -15.29
C ASP A 125 -4.62 7.73 -14.31
N GLU A 126 -3.91 6.87 -13.60
CA GLU A 126 -4.48 6.01 -12.58
C GLU A 126 -5.03 6.81 -11.40
N PHE A 127 -4.31 7.87 -10.98
CA PHE A 127 -4.79 8.77 -9.94
C PHE A 127 -6.04 9.53 -10.39
N ASN A 128 -6.11 10.01 -11.63
CA ASN A 128 -7.32 10.60 -12.19
C ASN A 128 -8.51 9.62 -12.16
N ASN A 129 -8.30 8.37 -12.56
CA ASN A 129 -9.33 7.34 -12.50
C ASN A 129 -9.78 7.09 -11.05
N PHE A 130 -8.86 7.08 -10.10
CA PHE A 130 -9.16 6.92 -8.69
C PHE A 130 -10.00 8.07 -8.15
N VAL A 131 -9.62 9.31 -8.43
CA VAL A 131 -10.33 10.53 -7.98
C VAL A 131 -11.78 10.55 -8.48
N HIS A 132 -12.05 10.05 -9.68
CA HIS A 132 -13.39 10.02 -10.26
C HIS A 132 -14.16 8.73 -9.92
N SER A 133 -13.53 7.79 -9.25
CA SER A 133 -14.18 6.55 -8.84
C SER A 133 -15.01 6.74 -7.56
N LYS A 134 -16.02 5.86 -7.38
CA LYS A 134 -16.78 5.81 -6.11
C LYS A 134 -15.93 5.42 -4.89
N TYR A 135 -14.71 4.96 -5.10
CA TYR A 135 -13.80 4.49 -4.04
C TYR A 135 -12.96 5.62 -3.44
N TYR A 136 -13.01 6.81 -4.03
CA TYR A 136 -12.31 7.97 -3.48
C TYR A 136 -12.99 8.54 -2.22
N ASP A 137 -14.29 8.35 -2.07
CA ASP A 137 -15.07 8.84 -0.92
C ASP A 137 -15.12 7.80 0.21
N ILE A 138 -14.89 8.25 1.44
CA ILE A 138 -14.99 7.45 2.67
C ILE A 138 -16.33 6.69 2.80
N LYS A 139 -17.42 7.27 2.33
CA LYS A 139 -18.76 6.69 2.40
C LYS A 139 -18.87 5.36 1.65
N ASN A 140 -18.02 5.16 0.66
CA ASN A 140 -18.04 3.99 -0.20
C ASN A 140 -17.09 2.87 0.27
N ILE A 141 -16.40 3.06 1.41
CA ILE A 141 -15.45 2.09 1.96
C ILE A 141 -16.01 1.52 3.27
N PRO A 142 -16.72 0.37 3.24
CA PRO A 142 -17.32 -0.20 4.44
C PRO A 142 -16.31 -0.91 5.33
N GLY A 143 -16.64 -1.06 6.61
CA GLY A 143 -16.03 -2.04 7.51
C GLY A 143 -14.68 -1.67 8.13
N TYR A 144 -14.15 -0.47 7.88
CA TYR A 144 -12.86 -0.02 8.41
C TYR A 144 -12.98 1.26 9.24
N GLU A 145 -12.01 1.50 10.11
CA GLU A 145 -11.91 2.74 10.87
C GLU A 145 -11.53 3.92 9.96
N ILE A 146 -11.64 5.14 10.47
CA ILE A 146 -11.46 6.36 9.67
C ILE A 146 -10.07 6.43 9.01
N ARG A 147 -9.02 6.08 9.76
CA ARG A 147 -7.64 6.16 9.25
C ARG A 147 -7.37 5.10 8.19
N GLU A 148 -7.70 3.85 8.50
CA GLU A 148 -7.44 2.71 7.62
C GLU A 148 -8.12 2.91 6.26
N ARG A 149 -9.32 3.49 6.24
CA ARG A 149 -10.02 3.81 4.98
C ARG A 149 -9.26 4.78 4.10
N SER A 150 -8.51 5.74 4.67
CA SER A 150 -7.74 6.70 3.87
C SER A 150 -6.57 6.05 3.12
N ALA A 151 -6.00 4.99 3.68
CA ALA A 151 -4.93 4.20 3.07
C ALA A 151 -5.42 3.16 2.05
N ILE A 152 -6.74 2.93 1.95
CA ILE A 152 -7.29 2.03 0.95
C ILE A 152 -7.39 2.76 -0.39
N GLY A 153 -6.63 2.28 -1.36
CA GLY A 153 -6.67 2.73 -2.74
C GLY A 153 -7.50 1.80 -3.63
N LEU A 154 -7.17 1.75 -4.91
CA LEU A 154 -7.82 0.87 -5.89
C LEU A 154 -7.57 -0.63 -5.63
N HIS A 155 -6.57 -0.99 -4.84
CA HIS A 155 -6.29 -2.36 -4.45
C HIS A 155 -7.33 -2.94 -3.50
N GLY A 156 -8.08 -2.11 -2.77
CA GLY A 156 -9.05 -2.57 -1.79
C GLY A 156 -8.39 -3.04 -0.48
N ALA A 157 -9.10 -3.84 0.28
CA ALA A 157 -8.61 -4.48 1.51
C ALA A 157 -9.47 -5.69 1.88
N SER A 158 -8.87 -6.75 2.43
CA SER A 158 -9.54 -7.98 2.84
C SER A 158 -10.52 -8.49 1.76
N ASN A 159 -11.82 -8.43 2.03
CA ASN A 159 -12.87 -8.88 1.11
C ASN A 159 -13.35 -7.80 0.13
N TYR A 160 -12.79 -6.60 0.17
CA TYR A 160 -13.20 -5.47 -0.66
C TYR A 160 -12.16 -5.25 -1.76
N TRP A 161 -12.43 -5.83 -2.92
CA TRP A 161 -11.58 -5.75 -4.09
C TRP A 161 -12.12 -4.73 -5.08
N TYR A 162 -11.34 -3.75 -5.40
CA TYR A 162 -11.71 -2.77 -6.42
C TYR A 162 -10.98 -3.06 -7.74
N LYS A 163 -9.75 -3.53 -7.64
CA LYS A 163 -8.87 -3.90 -8.74
C LYS A 163 -7.96 -5.04 -8.25
N GLY A 164 -7.76 -6.07 -9.03
CA GLY A 164 -6.88 -7.18 -8.66
C GLY A 164 -5.46 -6.72 -8.35
N THR A 165 -4.78 -7.38 -7.41
CA THR A 165 -3.43 -7.02 -6.98
C THR A 165 -2.47 -8.17 -7.25
N LEU A 166 -1.41 -7.89 -7.99
CA LEU A 166 -0.41 -8.86 -8.42
C LEU A 166 0.98 -8.50 -7.87
N ILE A 167 1.73 -9.54 -7.49
CA ILE A 167 3.12 -9.42 -7.02
C ILE A 167 3.97 -10.35 -7.89
N PRO A 168 5.04 -9.88 -8.56
CA PRO A 168 5.90 -10.70 -9.40
C PRO A 168 6.55 -11.84 -8.63
N ILE A 169 6.67 -13.00 -9.29
CA ILE A 169 7.37 -14.19 -8.79
C ILE A 169 8.64 -14.36 -9.62
N ILE A 170 9.79 -14.42 -8.96
CA ILE A 170 11.09 -14.69 -9.57
C ILE A 170 11.70 -15.91 -8.89
N ASN A 171 12.16 -16.91 -9.65
CA ASN A 171 12.75 -18.13 -9.12
C ASN A 171 11.87 -18.81 -8.06
N ASN A 172 10.56 -18.88 -8.30
CA ASN A 172 9.56 -19.44 -7.39
C ASN A 172 9.44 -18.72 -6.02
N LYS A 173 9.90 -17.49 -5.90
CA LYS A 173 9.75 -16.64 -4.71
C LYS A 173 9.11 -15.31 -5.08
N LEU A 174 8.43 -14.69 -4.12
CA LEU A 174 8.03 -13.29 -4.27
C LEU A 174 9.28 -12.42 -4.39
N ILE A 175 9.19 -11.40 -5.24
CA ILE A 175 10.29 -10.43 -5.37
C ILE A 175 10.45 -9.67 -4.06
N SER A 176 11.69 -9.57 -3.57
CA SER A 176 11.99 -8.92 -2.28
C SER A 176 11.66 -7.43 -2.25
N ASP A 177 11.69 -6.79 -3.42
CA ASP A 177 11.49 -5.34 -3.54
C ASP A 177 10.02 -4.91 -3.34
N CYS A 178 9.07 -5.86 -3.24
CA CYS A 178 7.68 -5.57 -2.88
C CYS A 178 7.48 -5.21 -1.39
N ARG A 179 8.54 -5.32 -0.56
CA ARG A 179 8.47 -5.07 0.89
C ARG A 179 8.47 -3.58 1.21
N ILE A 180 7.57 -3.22 2.11
CA ILE A 180 7.53 -1.95 2.82
C ILE A 180 7.45 -2.24 4.31
N TYR A 181 7.94 -1.38 5.17
CA TYR A 181 8.12 -1.71 6.58
C TYR A 181 7.21 -0.88 7.48
N HIS A 182 6.48 -1.56 8.37
CA HIS A 182 5.70 -0.94 9.43
C HIS A 182 6.59 -0.78 10.66
N MET A 183 7.05 0.42 10.90
CA MET A 183 8.13 0.72 11.86
C MET A 183 7.82 0.40 13.32
N PRO A 184 6.57 0.53 13.82
CA PRO A 184 6.25 0.20 15.21
C PRO A 184 6.38 -1.29 15.57
N ASN A 185 6.34 -2.21 14.60
CA ASN A 185 6.38 -3.66 14.82
C ASN A 185 5.32 -4.16 15.84
N ASN A 186 4.16 -3.51 15.87
CA ASN A 186 3.13 -3.73 16.89
C ASN A 186 2.47 -5.10 16.82
N TYR A 187 2.37 -5.69 15.64
CA TYR A 187 1.68 -6.97 15.43
C TYR A 187 2.56 -8.14 15.85
N VAL A 188 3.84 -8.14 15.47
CA VAL A 188 4.78 -9.21 15.87
C VAL A 188 5.08 -9.14 17.36
N ILE A 189 5.34 -7.96 17.94
CA ILE A 189 5.68 -7.80 19.35
C ILE A 189 4.51 -8.17 20.27
N ASN A 190 3.33 -7.66 19.95
CA ASN A 190 2.16 -7.88 20.80
C ASN A 190 1.41 -9.18 20.46
N LYS A 191 1.88 -9.96 19.48
CA LYS A 191 1.23 -11.20 19.00
C LYS A 191 -0.27 -11.02 18.78
N ARG A 192 -0.64 -9.88 18.17
CA ARG A 192 -2.04 -9.49 18.00
C ARG A 192 -2.79 -10.47 17.08
N ASN A 193 -3.54 -11.37 17.73
CA ASN A 193 -4.41 -12.34 17.05
C ASN A 193 -3.66 -13.26 16.09
N HIS A 194 -3.98 -13.17 14.81
CA HIS A 194 -3.48 -14.03 13.74
C HIS A 194 -2.70 -13.27 12.67
N TRP A 195 -2.42 -11.99 12.90
CA TRP A 195 -1.64 -11.13 12.02
C TRP A 195 -0.14 -11.30 12.23
N ALA A 196 0.67 -10.97 11.25
CA ALA A 196 2.13 -11.04 11.30
C ALA A 196 2.67 -12.41 11.81
N THR A 197 2.06 -13.49 11.34
CA THR A 197 2.43 -14.86 11.76
C THR A 197 3.14 -15.66 10.66
N ILE A 198 3.22 -15.11 9.45
CA ILE A 198 3.82 -15.77 8.28
C ILE A 198 5.08 -15.02 7.91
N LEU A 199 6.19 -15.76 7.84
CA LEU A 199 7.46 -15.22 7.34
C LEU A 199 7.32 -14.83 5.86
N PHE A 200 8.01 -13.76 5.47
CA PHE A 200 8.01 -13.31 4.08
C PHE A 200 8.44 -14.44 3.13
N ASP A 201 9.52 -15.16 3.44
CA ASP A 201 10.03 -16.26 2.62
C ASP A 201 9.07 -17.45 2.53
N ASP A 202 8.16 -17.60 3.49
CA ASP A 202 7.15 -18.67 3.55
C ASP A 202 5.78 -18.23 3.05
N SER A 203 5.62 -16.98 2.62
CA SER A 203 4.31 -16.40 2.31
C SER A 203 3.70 -16.95 1.01
N LEU A 204 4.51 -17.47 0.10
CA LEU A 204 4.07 -18.13 -1.13
C LEU A 204 4.05 -19.65 -0.96
N GLN A 205 2.89 -20.26 -1.19
CA GLN A 205 2.72 -21.69 -1.26
C GLN A 205 2.84 -22.14 -2.73
N LEU A 206 3.78 -23.04 -2.98
CA LEU A 206 4.04 -23.63 -4.30
C LEU A 206 3.09 -24.77 -4.61
#